data_d3735d39ea728c38d353257644dd22c3
#
_entry.id   d3735d39ea728c38d353257644dd22c3
#
_cell.length_a   1.000
_cell.length_b   1.000
_cell.length_c   1.000
_cell.angle_alpha   90.00
_cell.angle_beta   90.00
_cell.angle_gamma   90.00
#
_symmetry.space_group_name_H-M   'P 1'
#
loop_
_entity.id
_entity.type
_entity.pdbx_description
1 polymer ?
#
loop_
_entity_poly.entity_id
_entity_poly.type
_entity_poly.pdbx_seq_one_letter_code
_entity_poly.pdbx_strand_id
1 'polypeptide(L)'
;LMLIVAACSDSDSETTEAPSDSTTTTEGTDSGEPLKFGMILVGPQDDRGWSQAHREAGEVIEATLGAEMILLDKMNTADRPELTVDQAARDMIDQGAQLIFMTSDDMKDGAFLAAEQNPDVPMIWSSGDNAWADGQDYRPDLANLGNVMGEMEYGKMIAGCSAALRSTTGSIGYVGPLINDETRRLVNSAYLGAKYCWENYRGNDAADLTFAVNWIGFWFNIPGVTLDPTLVSNDFIDGGADVLISGIDTTEALTVAGQRAAAGETVAAVPYDYVGACDSAPEVCLGTPWFNWGPAYLEIAQSVIDGTFTADFQWNGPDWADINNADTTAIGFIQGPGLTADEGTTVQQFIDGLADGSINLWQGPLNYQDG
;
A
#
# COMPACT_ATOMS: atom_id res chain seq x y z
N LEU A 1 -39.29 -62.90 22.33
CA LEU A 1 -40.59 -63.58 22.19
C LEU A 1 -41.52 -62.71 21.31
N MET A 2 -41.87 -63.30 20.14
CA MET A 2 -43.16 -63.29 19.47
C MET A 2 -43.74 -61.96 19.07
N LEU A 3 -44.07 -61.74 17.91
CA LEU A 3 -44.70 -62.32 16.70
C LEU A 3 -45.70 -61.29 16.19
N ILE A 4 -45.52 -60.84 14.95
CA ILE A 4 -46.38 -60.85 13.76
C ILE A 4 -47.84 -60.38 13.98
N VAL A 5 -48.35 -59.45 13.15
CA VAL A 5 -49.24 -59.71 12.01
C VAL A 5 -49.53 -58.42 11.23
N ALA A 6 -49.53 -58.57 9.90
CA ALA A 6 -49.94 -57.60 8.91
C ALA A 6 -51.47 -57.54 8.77
N ALA A 7 -51.98 -56.41 8.25
CA ALA A 7 -53.15 -56.41 7.37
C ALA A 7 -53.21 -55.12 6.51
N CYS A 8 -53.39 -55.28 5.22
CA CYS A 8 -53.69 -54.32 4.21
C CYS A 8 -55.14 -53.77 4.34
N SER A 9 -55.38 -52.53 3.91
CA SER A 9 -56.57 -52.19 3.14
C SER A 9 -56.39 -50.87 2.39
N ASP A 10 -56.65 -50.88 1.12
CA ASP A 10 -56.73 -49.79 0.15
C ASP A 10 -57.78 -48.75 0.54
N SER A 11 -57.52 -47.48 0.19
CA SER A 11 -58.53 -46.57 -0.32
C SER A 11 -57.88 -45.36 -0.98
N ASP A 12 -58.23 -45.10 -2.21
CA ASP A 12 -57.95 -43.97 -3.05
C ASP A 12 -58.34 -42.64 -2.42
N SER A 13 -57.53 -41.56 -2.69
CA SER A 13 -58.02 -40.19 -2.97
C SER A 13 -56.90 -39.24 -3.40
N GLU A 14 -57.00 -38.82 -4.62
CA GLU A 14 -56.74 -37.51 -5.18
C GLU A 14 -55.46 -36.74 -4.86
N THR A 15 -54.63 -36.68 -5.90
CA THR A 15 -53.55 -35.74 -6.15
C THR A 15 -54.00 -34.28 -6.12
N THR A 16 -53.33 -33.48 -5.27
CA THR A 16 -53.19 -32.03 -5.47
C THR A 16 -51.71 -31.73 -5.53
N GLU A 17 -51.22 -31.39 -6.73
CA GLU A 17 -49.89 -30.86 -6.96
C GLU A 17 -49.74 -29.49 -6.26
N ALA A 18 -48.75 -29.36 -5.36
CA ALA A 18 -48.24 -28.09 -4.91
C ALA A 18 -47.02 -27.70 -5.78
N PRO A 19 -46.79 -26.41 -6.10
CA PRO A 19 -45.73 -26.01 -6.99
C PRO A 19 -44.35 -26.27 -6.36
N SER A 20 -43.51 -26.93 -7.12
CA SER A 20 -42.10 -27.14 -6.83
C SER A 20 -41.37 -25.78 -6.84
N ASP A 21 -40.96 -25.32 -5.67
CA ASP A 21 -40.02 -24.23 -5.50
C ASP A 21 -38.64 -24.76 -5.94
N SER A 22 -38.27 -24.42 -7.15
CA SER A 22 -36.90 -24.71 -7.64
C SER A 22 -35.96 -23.69 -7.04
N THR A 23 -35.42 -24.02 -5.88
CA THR A 23 -34.20 -23.40 -5.38
C THR A 23 -33.09 -23.75 -6.37
N THR A 24 -32.76 -22.80 -7.21
CA THR A 24 -31.53 -22.83 -8.03
C THR A 24 -30.39 -22.64 -7.05
N THR A 25 -29.82 -23.73 -6.57
CA THR A 25 -28.49 -23.75 -5.98
C THR A 25 -27.56 -23.44 -7.15
N THR A 26 -26.99 -22.26 -7.17
CA THR A 26 -25.83 -21.95 -8.00
C THR A 26 -24.69 -22.85 -7.46
N GLU A 27 -24.46 -23.96 -8.12
CA GLU A 27 -23.25 -24.75 -7.91
C GLU A 27 -22.08 -23.85 -8.28
N GLY A 28 -21.25 -23.48 -7.28
CA GLY A 28 -19.96 -22.89 -7.52
C GLY A 28 -19.22 -23.81 -8.48
N THR A 29 -18.77 -23.29 -9.59
CA THR A 29 -17.93 -23.99 -10.56
C THR A 29 -16.59 -24.27 -9.89
N ASP A 30 -16.47 -25.39 -9.20
CA ASP A 30 -15.18 -26.01 -8.88
C ASP A 30 -14.60 -26.50 -10.23
N SER A 31 -13.95 -25.61 -10.95
CA SER A 31 -13.35 -25.90 -12.27
C SER A 31 -12.07 -26.72 -12.15
N GLY A 32 -11.54 -26.94 -10.95
CA GLY A 32 -10.27 -27.65 -10.74
C GLY A 32 -9.04 -26.95 -11.37
N GLU A 33 -9.25 -25.84 -12.03
CA GLU A 33 -8.18 -24.98 -12.60
C GLU A 33 -7.73 -23.98 -11.53
N PRO A 34 -6.41 -23.72 -11.38
CA PRO A 34 -5.92 -22.73 -10.44
C PRO A 34 -6.48 -21.32 -10.75
N LEU A 35 -6.66 -20.50 -9.71
CA LEU A 35 -7.02 -19.08 -9.88
C LEU A 35 -5.98 -18.43 -10.80
N LYS A 36 -6.42 -17.72 -11.84
CA LYS A 36 -5.60 -16.78 -12.59
C LYS A 36 -5.98 -15.36 -12.18
N PHE A 37 -4.98 -14.52 -11.93
CA PHE A 37 -5.23 -13.12 -11.59
C PHE A 37 -4.30 -12.18 -12.35
N GLY A 38 -4.81 -11.02 -12.67
CA GLY A 38 -4.07 -9.93 -13.30
C GLY A 38 -3.47 -9.00 -12.25
N MET A 39 -2.24 -8.56 -12.48
CA MET A 39 -1.57 -7.53 -11.67
C MET A 39 -1.03 -6.45 -12.61
N ILE A 40 -1.56 -5.23 -12.50
CA ILE A 40 -1.17 -4.07 -13.29
C ILE A 40 -0.38 -3.11 -12.40
N LEU A 41 0.91 -2.93 -12.68
CA LEU A 41 1.84 -2.09 -11.94
C LEU A 41 2.08 -0.77 -12.68
N VAL A 42 2.15 0.34 -11.94
CA VAL A 42 2.39 1.68 -12.52
C VAL A 42 3.84 1.90 -12.95
N GLY A 43 4.79 1.39 -12.19
CA GLY A 43 6.22 1.46 -12.43
C GLY A 43 6.86 0.13 -12.81
N PRO A 44 8.20 0.08 -12.88
CA PRO A 44 8.94 -1.17 -13.08
C PRO A 44 8.68 -2.17 -11.95
N GLN A 45 8.55 -3.45 -12.30
CA GLN A 45 8.31 -4.52 -11.32
C GLN A 45 9.45 -4.75 -10.31
N ASP A 46 10.59 -4.10 -10.49
CA ASP A 46 11.81 -4.20 -9.67
C ASP A 46 12.33 -2.82 -9.23
N ASP A 47 11.43 -1.85 -9.02
CA ASP A 47 11.71 -0.46 -8.67
C ASP A 47 12.30 -0.26 -7.26
N ARG A 48 12.31 -1.30 -6.43
CA ARG A 48 12.64 -1.27 -4.99
C ARG A 48 11.73 -0.34 -4.18
N GLY A 49 10.50 -0.21 -4.61
CA GLY A 49 9.47 0.65 -4.06
C GLY A 49 8.09 0.06 -4.23
N TRP A 50 7.14 0.91 -4.62
CA TRP A 50 5.72 0.61 -4.71
C TRP A 50 5.40 -0.58 -5.61
N SER A 51 5.86 -0.58 -6.86
CA SER A 51 5.53 -1.64 -7.81
C SER A 51 6.11 -2.99 -7.42
N GLN A 52 7.34 -3.02 -6.88
CA GLN A 52 7.94 -4.25 -6.39
C GLN A 52 7.18 -4.82 -5.19
N ALA A 53 6.74 -3.97 -4.25
CA ALA A 53 5.95 -4.42 -3.10
C ALA A 53 4.64 -5.10 -3.53
N HIS A 54 3.95 -4.56 -4.54
CA HIS A 54 2.75 -5.18 -5.11
C HIS A 54 3.06 -6.50 -5.85
N ARG A 55 4.12 -6.54 -6.66
CA ARG A 55 4.54 -7.78 -7.34
C ARG A 55 4.82 -8.91 -6.35
N GLU A 56 5.56 -8.62 -5.29
CA GLU A 56 5.89 -9.61 -4.25
C GLU A 56 4.63 -10.09 -3.51
N ALA A 57 3.62 -9.24 -3.32
CA ALA A 57 2.33 -9.68 -2.81
C ALA A 57 1.60 -10.64 -3.77
N GLY A 58 1.72 -10.41 -5.09
CA GLY A 58 1.25 -11.37 -6.10
C GLY A 58 1.97 -12.72 -6.01
N GLU A 59 3.28 -12.71 -5.79
CA GLU A 59 4.07 -13.93 -5.59
C GLU A 59 3.65 -14.70 -4.31
N VAL A 60 3.19 -14.00 -3.25
CA VAL A 60 2.60 -14.64 -2.07
C VAL A 60 1.31 -15.38 -2.42
N ILE A 61 0.45 -14.80 -3.26
CA ILE A 61 -0.77 -15.47 -3.74
C ILE A 61 -0.39 -16.73 -4.54
N GLU A 62 0.55 -16.64 -5.49
CA GLU A 62 1.02 -17.79 -6.26
C GLU A 62 1.57 -18.90 -5.37
N ALA A 63 2.45 -18.54 -4.42
CA ALA A 63 3.09 -19.51 -3.53
C ALA A 63 2.11 -20.18 -2.56
N THR A 64 1.08 -19.45 -2.11
CA THR A 64 0.17 -19.94 -1.06
C THR A 64 -1.02 -20.69 -1.64
N LEU A 65 -1.61 -20.18 -2.72
CA LEU A 65 -2.84 -20.70 -3.31
C LEU A 65 -2.59 -21.55 -4.58
N GLY A 66 -1.36 -21.60 -5.08
CA GLY A 66 -1.06 -22.24 -6.37
C GLY A 66 -1.68 -21.50 -7.55
N ALA A 67 -1.98 -20.23 -7.39
CA ALA A 67 -2.55 -19.35 -8.42
C ALA A 67 -1.52 -19.00 -9.51
N GLU A 68 -1.97 -18.44 -10.62
CA GLU A 68 -1.14 -17.97 -11.75
C GLU A 68 -1.30 -16.45 -11.90
N MET A 69 -0.20 -15.68 -11.79
CA MET A 69 -0.19 -14.24 -11.98
C MET A 69 0.07 -13.86 -13.45
N ILE A 70 -0.81 -13.02 -14.00
CA ILE A 70 -0.58 -12.34 -15.27
C ILE A 70 -0.12 -10.93 -14.95
N LEU A 71 1.18 -10.64 -15.11
CA LEU A 71 1.80 -9.38 -14.73
C LEU A 71 1.97 -8.45 -15.92
N LEU A 72 1.59 -7.18 -15.72
CA LEU A 72 1.92 -6.07 -16.63
C LEU A 72 2.51 -4.92 -15.80
N ASP A 73 3.76 -4.58 -16.05
CA ASP A 73 4.42 -3.44 -15.43
C ASP A 73 4.43 -2.18 -16.29
N LYS A 74 4.85 -1.06 -15.70
CA LYS A 74 5.01 0.24 -16.37
C LYS A 74 3.73 0.71 -17.06
N MET A 75 2.59 0.49 -16.39
CA MET A 75 1.30 0.97 -16.89
C MET A 75 1.12 2.44 -16.52
N ASN A 76 1.75 3.31 -17.31
CA ASN A 76 1.69 4.74 -17.23
C ASN A 76 1.81 5.37 -18.63
N THR A 77 1.43 6.63 -18.76
CA THR A 77 1.37 7.32 -20.06
C THR A 77 2.74 7.59 -20.70
N ALA A 78 3.82 7.55 -19.91
CA ALA A 78 5.18 7.75 -20.44
C ALA A 78 5.72 6.49 -21.10
N ASP A 79 5.51 5.32 -20.48
CA ASP A 79 6.02 4.04 -20.98
C ASP A 79 5.05 3.39 -21.99
N ARG A 80 3.74 3.56 -21.80
CA ARG A 80 2.69 2.91 -22.61
C ARG A 80 1.60 3.93 -23.05
N PRO A 81 1.94 4.93 -23.88
CA PRO A 81 1.01 6.03 -24.23
C PRO A 81 -0.23 5.58 -24.99
N GLU A 82 -0.19 4.41 -25.65
CA GLU A 82 -1.29 3.89 -26.48
C GLU A 82 -2.16 2.83 -25.75
N LEU A 83 -1.77 2.42 -24.54
CA LEU A 83 -2.49 1.38 -23.78
C LEU A 83 -3.22 2.02 -22.59
N THR A 84 -4.52 1.72 -22.46
CA THR A 84 -5.31 2.13 -21.29
C THR A 84 -5.44 1.00 -20.28
N VAL A 85 -5.69 1.34 -19.00
CA VAL A 85 -5.81 0.36 -17.91
C VAL A 85 -6.98 -0.61 -18.15
N ASP A 86 -8.11 -0.12 -18.66
CA ASP A 86 -9.26 -0.97 -19.01
C ASP A 86 -8.96 -1.95 -20.16
N GLN A 87 -8.14 -1.54 -21.14
CA GLN A 87 -7.67 -2.45 -22.19
C GLN A 87 -6.74 -3.52 -21.62
N ALA A 88 -5.80 -3.14 -20.76
CA ALA A 88 -4.90 -4.07 -20.09
C ALA A 88 -5.67 -5.09 -19.23
N ALA A 89 -6.65 -4.62 -18.45
CA ALA A 89 -7.51 -5.49 -17.64
C ALA A 89 -8.30 -6.47 -18.53
N ARG A 90 -8.87 -5.99 -19.65
CA ARG A 90 -9.60 -6.84 -20.60
C ARG A 90 -8.69 -7.90 -21.23
N ASP A 91 -7.48 -7.51 -21.65
CA ASP A 91 -6.51 -8.46 -22.21
C ASP A 91 -6.12 -9.56 -21.20
N MET A 92 -6.07 -9.25 -19.90
CA MET A 92 -5.84 -10.24 -18.85
C MET A 92 -7.07 -11.13 -18.63
N ILE A 93 -8.28 -10.57 -18.66
CA ILE A 93 -9.54 -11.36 -18.58
C ILE A 93 -9.65 -12.31 -19.78
N ASP A 94 -9.31 -11.87 -20.99
CA ASP A 94 -9.29 -12.72 -22.18
C ASP A 94 -8.26 -13.86 -22.08
N GLN A 95 -7.21 -13.70 -21.26
CA GLN A 95 -6.25 -14.75 -20.91
C GLN A 95 -6.71 -15.64 -19.74
N GLY A 96 -7.90 -15.38 -19.19
CA GLY A 96 -8.54 -16.17 -18.15
C GLY A 96 -8.37 -15.63 -16.74
N ALA A 97 -7.96 -14.37 -16.54
CA ALA A 97 -7.92 -13.75 -15.22
C ALA A 97 -9.34 -13.65 -14.62
N GLN A 98 -9.48 -14.07 -13.37
CA GLN A 98 -10.72 -14.10 -12.59
C GLN A 98 -10.71 -13.02 -11.50
N LEU A 99 -9.61 -12.32 -11.31
CA LEU A 99 -9.39 -11.22 -10.37
C LEU A 99 -8.35 -10.28 -11.00
N ILE A 100 -8.54 -8.96 -10.88
CA ILE A 100 -7.57 -7.96 -11.38
C ILE A 100 -7.18 -7.01 -10.24
N PHE A 101 -5.88 -6.84 -10.03
CA PHE A 101 -5.32 -5.79 -9.17
C PHE A 101 -4.78 -4.64 -10.04
N MET A 102 -5.28 -3.44 -9.80
CA MET A 102 -4.84 -2.18 -10.41
C MET A 102 -4.19 -1.33 -9.32
N THR A 103 -2.88 -1.19 -9.37
CA THR A 103 -2.07 -0.86 -8.20
C THR A 103 -1.59 0.59 -8.16
N SER A 104 -2.41 1.55 -8.58
CA SER A 104 -2.04 2.98 -8.48
C SER A 104 -3.25 3.89 -8.51
N ASP A 105 -3.18 5.02 -7.81
CA ASP A 105 -4.12 6.14 -7.89
C ASP A 105 -4.27 6.64 -9.35
N ASP A 106 -3.18 6.66 -10.12
CA ASP A 106 -3.14 7.06 -11.53
C ASP A 106 -4.02 6.19 -12.45
N MET A 107 -4.47 5.02 -11.97
CA MET A 107 -5.29 4.08 -12.73
C MET A 107 -6.80 4.31 -12.60
N LYS A 108 -7.26 5.30 -11.82
CA LYS A 108 -8.66 5.53 -11.46
C LYS A 108 -9.66 5.38 -12.60
N ASP A 109 -9.52 6.20 -13.64
CA ASP A 109 -10.50 6.25 -14.73
C ASP A 109 -10.57 4.91 -15.49
N GLY A 110 -9.43 4.27 -15.67
CA GLY A 110 -9.37 2.96 -16.30
C GLY A 110 -9.89 1.84 -15.42
N ALA A 111 -9.71 1.93 -14.09
CA ALA A 111 -10.27 0.98 -13.13
C ALA A 111 -11.80 1.02 -13.14
N PHE A 112 -12.40 2.22 -13.15
CA PHE A 112 -13.83 2.39 -13.28
C PHE A 112 -14.37 1.79 -14.57
N LEU A 113 -13.73 2.13 -15.69
CA LEU A 113 -14.14 1.63 -17.00
C LEU A 113 -13.99 0.10 -17.10
N ALA A 114 -12.91 -0.47 -16.56
CA ALA A 114 -12.69 -1.91 -16.51
C ALA A 114 -13.82 -2.62 -15.74
N ALA A 115 -14.16 -2.10 -14.55
CA ALA A 115 -15.20 -2.66 -13.69
C ALA A 115 -16.60 -2.54 -14.32
N GLU A 116 -16.92 -1.41 -14.94
CA GLU A 116 -18.17 -1.21 -15.68
C GLU A 116 -18.35 -2.19 -16.85
N GLN A 117 -17.27 -2.46 -17.58
CA GLN A 117 -17.29 -3.33 -18.75
C GLN A 117 -17.29 -4.83 -18.40
N ASN A 118 -16.83 -5.20 -17.20
CA ASN A 118 -16.67 -6.58 -16.76
C ASN A 118 -17.29 -6.79 -15.36
N PRO A 119 -18.62 -6.61 -15.19
CA PRO A 119 -19.26 -6.57 -13.88
C PRO A 119 -19.18 -7.90 -13.10
N ASP A 120 -18.90 -9.00 -13.79
CA ASP A 120 -18.80 -10.33 -13.18
C ASP A 120 -17.36 -10.66 -12.72
N VAL A 121 -16.37 -9.78 -12.98
CA VAL A 121 -14.97 -10.01 -12.62
C VAL A 121 -14.63 -9.13 -11.41
N PRO A 122 -14.24 -9.72 -10.26
CA PRO A 122 -13.68 -9.02 -9.12
C PRO A 122 -12.45 -8.19 -9.48
N MET A 123 -12.40 -6.97 -8.99
CA MET A 123 -11.29 -6.04 -9.24
C MET A 123 -10.94 -5.30 -7.96
N ILE A 124 -9.66 -4.97 -7.81
CA ILE A 124 -9.14 -4.14 -6.72
C ILE A 124 -8.40 -2.96 -7.32
N TRP A 125 -8.76 -1.77 -6.90
CA TRP A 125 -8.00 -0.55 -7.16
C TRP A 125 -7.31 -0.12 -5.88
N SER A 126 -6.01 -0.40 -5.78
CA SER A 126 -5.19 -0.02 -4.63
C SER A 126 -4.94 1.47 -4.63
N SER A 127 -4.98 2.07 -3.42
CA SER A 127 -5.04 3.48 -3.10
C SER A 127 -6.31 4.22 -3.54
N GLY A 128 -7.31 3.52 -4.06
CA GLY A 128 -8.62 4.09 -4.39
C GLY A 128 -9.57 4.16 -3.19
N ASP A 129 -10.70 4.85 -3.37
CA ASP A 129 -11.72 5.06 -2.34
C ASP A 129 -13.16 4.88 -2.85
N ASN A 130 -13.34 4.25 -4.03
CA ASN A 130 -14.65 4.10 -4.65
C ASN A 130 -15.63 3.21 -3.85
N ALA A 131 -15.13 2.30 -3.02
CA ALA A 131 -15.94 1.45 -2.16
C ALA A 131 -16.22 2.07 -0.78
N TRP A 132 -15.64 3.24 -0.48
CA TRP A 132 -15.85 3.96 0.78
C TRP A 132 -16.96 5.01 0.64
N ALA A 133 -17.99 4.94 1.52
CA ALA A 133 -19.17 5.83 1.42
C ALA A 133 -18.85 7.33 1.58
N ASP A 134 -17.78 7.66 2.30
CA ASP A 134 -17.31 9.04 2.48
C ASP A 134 -16.11 9.38 1.54
N GLY A 135 -15.75 8.46 0.62
CA GLY A 135 -14.70 8.66 -0.37
C GLY A 135 -15.06 9.72 -1.41
N GLN A 136 -14.06 10.39 -1.94
CA GLN A 136 -14.26 11.42 -2.98
C GLN A 136 -14.74 10.81 -4.30
N ASP A 137 -14.30 9.59 -4.57
CA ASP A 137 -14.59 8.86 -5.80
C ASP A 137 -15.62 7.74 -5.58
N TYR A 138 -16.50 7.87 -4.55
CA TYR A 138 -17.47 6.84 -4.18
C TYR A 138 -18.37 6.41 -5.35
N ARG A 139 -18.34 5.11 -5.68
CA ARG A 139 -19.09 4.49 -6.78
C ARG A 139 -19.81 3.22 -6.32
N PRO A 140 -20.95 3.35 -5.61
CA PRO A 140 -21.70 2.19 -5.10
C PRO A 140 -22.31 1.33 -6.20
N ASP A 141 -22.31 1.80 -7.44
CA ASP A 141 -22.74 1.07 -8.63
C ASP A 141 -21.70 0.07 -9.14
N LEU A 142 -20.43 0.18 -8.74
CA LEU A 142 -19.36 -0.74 -9.09
C LEU A 142 -19.19 -1.81 -8.01
N ALA A 143 -20.16 -2.73 -7.94
CA ALA A 143 -20.21 -3.78 -6.91
C ALA A 143 -19.08 -4.84 -7.03
N ASN A 144 -18.26 -4.77 -8.07
CA ASN A 144 -17.13 -5.65 -8.33
C ASN A 144 -15.76 -4.97 -8.17
N LEU A 145 -15.70 -3.69 -7.76
CA LEU A 145 -14.46 -2.93 -7.58
C LEU A 145 -14.27 -2.52 -6.13
N GLY A 146 -13.40 -3.26 -5.41
CA GLY A 146 -12.97 -2.95 -4.05
C GLY A 146 -11.70 -2.10 -3.99
N ASN A 147 -11.34 -1.67 -2.77
CA ASN A 147 -10.13 -0.91 -2.50
C ASN A 147 -9.32 -1.56 -1.37
N VAL A 148 -8.00 -1.42 -1.46
CA VAL A 148 -7.07 -1.77 -0.38
C VAL A 148 -6.06 -0.65 -0.23
N MET A 149 -5.89 -0.16 1.00
CA MET A 149 -4.85 0.80 1.35
C MET A 149 -4.33 0.54 2.76
N GLY A 150 -3.11 0.98 3.02
CA GLY A 150 -2.47 0.88 4.33
C GLY A 150 -2.44 2.21 5.08
N GLU A 151 -2.50 2.15 6.42
CA GLU A 151 -2.33 3.30 7.33
C GLU A 151 -0.86 3.77 7.39
N MET A 152 -0.29 4.11 6.24
CA MET A 152 1.12 4.50 6.08
C MET A 152 1.48 5.78 6.83
N GLU A 153 0.52 6.56 7.29
CA GLU A 153 0.75 7.68 8.20
C GLU A 153 1.58 7.27 9.42
N TYR A 154 1.36 6.09 9.99
CA TYR A 154 2.18 5.58 11.09
C TYR A 154 3.62 5.30 10.66
N GLY A 155 3.81 4.67 9.52
CA GLY A 155 5.14 4.44 8.94
C GLY A 155 5.89 5.75 8.69
N LYS A 156 5.19 6.79 8.18
CA LYS A 156 5.77 8.11 7.95
C LYS A 156 6.04 8.87 9.24
N MET A 157 5.24 8.74 10.29
CA MET A 157 5.57 9.29 11.62
C MET A 157 6.88 8.70 12.14
N ILE A 158 7.07 7.39 12.03
CA ILE A 158 8.29 6.70 12.45
C ILE A 158 9.49 7.14 11.60
N ALA A 159 9.31 7.28 10.27
CA ALA A 159 10.31 7.82 9.37
C ALA A 159 10.76 9.24 9.77
N GLY A 160 9.80 10.11 10.05
CA GLY A 160 10.07 11.47 10.54
C GLY A 160 10.83 11.48 11.87
N CYS A 161 10.41 10.64 12.81
CA CYS A 161 11.11 10.47 14.10
C CYS A 161 12.57 10.03 13.87
N SER A 162 12.81 9.00 13.07
CA SER A 162 14.17 8.50 12.74
C SER A 162 15.04 9.60 12.12
N ALA A 163 14.47 10.40 11.22
CA ALA A 163 15.15 11.52 10.60
C ALA A 163 15.53 12.60 11.62
N ALA A 164 14.60 12.98 12.50
CA ALA A 164 14.85 14.00 13.53
C ALA A 164 15.88 13.55 14.57
N LEU A 165 15.91 12.26 14.94
CA LEU A 165 16.90 11.73 15.87
C LEU A 165 18.31 11.81 15.28
N ARG A 166 18.47 11.54 13.97
CA ARG A 166 19.75 11.57 13.25
C ARG A 166 20.22 12.99 12.93
N SER A 167 19.31 13.91 12.56
CA SER A 167 19.68 15.23 12.06
C SER A 167 20.51 16.01 13.10
N THR A 168 21.60 16.59 12.66
CA THR A 168 22.47 17.48 13.46
C THR A 168 22.24 18.95 13.17
N THR A 169 21.71 19.25 11.98
CA THR A 169 21.41 20.61 11.54
C THR A 169 19.97 21.04 11.86
N GLY A 170 19.09 20.08 12.15
CA GLY A 170 17.66 20.33 12.25
C GLY A 170 16.98 20.59 10.90
N SER A 171 17.68 20.30 9.80
CA SER A 171 17.15 20.50 8.44
C SER A 171 16.89 19.16 7.76
N ILE A 172 15.61 18.90 7.44
CA ILE A 172 15.13 17.69 6.80
C ILE A 172 14.49 18.03 5.46
N GLY A 173 14.94 17.36 4.39
CA GLY A 173 14.35 17.46 3.05
C GLY A 173 13.41 16.28 2.77
N TYR A 174 12.22 16.56 2.26
CA TYR A 174 11.27 15.54 1.83
C TYR A 174 11.08 15.59 0.31
N VAL A 175 11.44 14.50 -0.37
CA VAL A 175 11.22 14.35 -1.81
C VAL A 175 9.81 13.80 -2.00
N GLY A 176 8.87 14.71 -2.36
CA GLY A 176 7.46 14.39 -2.53
C GLY A 176 7.13 14.00 -3.97
N PRO A 177 6.15 13.09 -4.19
CA PRO A 177 5.72 12.70 -5.54
C PRO A 177 4.83 13.79 -6.18
N LEU A 178 3.58 13.52 -6.42
CA LEU A 178 2.56 14.49 -6.79
C LEU A 178 1.75 14.93 -5.55
N ILE A 179 0.90 15.96 -5.71
CA ILE A 179 0.09 16.48 -4.60
C ILE A 179 -1.34 15.94 -4.71
N ASN A 180 -1.70 15.06 -3.79
CA ASN A 180 -3.08 14.61 -3.55
C ASN A 180 -3.33 14.46 -2.04
N ASP A 181 -4.48 13.94 -1.62
CA ASP A 181 -4.83 13.83 -0.20
C ASP A 181 -3.96 12.80 0.53
N GLU A 182 -3.62 11.70 -0.13
CA GLU A 182 -2.71 10.70 0.41
C GLU A 182 -1.33 11.32 0.69
N THR A 183 -0.70 11.91 -0.31
CA THR A 183 0.67 12.43 -0.20
C THR A 183 0.76 13.57 0.80
N ARG A 184 -0.28 14.42 0.91
CA ARG A 184 -0.38 15.44 1.97
C ARG A 184 -0.47 14.81 3.35
N ARG A 185 -1.31 13.76 3.54
CA ARG A 185 -1.39 13.02 4.79
C ARG A 185 -0.02 12.46 5.19
N LEU A 186 0.68 11.83 4.25
CA LEU A 186 1.98 11.20 4.50
C LEU A 186 3.09 12.21 4.83
N VAL A 187 3.15 13.32 4.12
CA VAL A 187 4.10 14.42 4.42
C VAL A 187 3.83 15.02 5.81
N ASN A 188 2.57 15.30 6.11
CA ASN A 188 2.18 15.84 7.41
C ASN A 188 2.52 14.87 8.55
N SER A 189 2.32 13.57 8.33
CA SER A 189 2.69 12.53 9.29
C SER A 189 4.20 12.49 9.54
N ALA A 190 5.01 12.55 8.49
CA ALA A 190 6.46 12.60 8.61
C ALA A 190 6.91 13.85 9.39
N TYR A 191 6.33 15.02 9.09
CA TYR A 191 6.62 16.25 9.83
C TYR A 191 6.23 16.15 11.31
N LEU A 192 5.04 15.63 11.61
CA LEU A 192 4.57 15.48 13.01
C LEU A 192 5.48 14.53 13.79
N GLY A 193 5.89 13.40 13.20
CA GLY A 193 6.84 12.48 13.81
C GLY A 193 8.22 13.12 14.03
N ALA A 194 8.72 13.86 13.04
CA ALA A 194 9.98 14.58 13.14
C ALA A 194 9.93 15.62 14.26
N LYS A 195 8.88 16.45 14.30
CA LYS A 195 8.68 17.47 15.32
C LYS A 195 8.60 16.85 16.70
N TYR A 196 7.80 15.80 16.89
CA TYR A 196 7.65 15.14 18.18
C TYR A 196 8.98 14.64 18.72
N CYS A 197 9.76 13.92 17.91
CA CYS A 197 11.04 13.37 18.35
C CYS A 197 12.11 14.45 18.55
N TRP A 198 12.08 15.52 17.75
CA TRP A 198 12.96 16.68 17.90
C TRP A 198 12.75 17.39 19.24
N GLU A 199 11.48 17.58 19.63
CA GLU A 199 11.13 18.25 20.90
C GLU A 199 11.27 17.31 22.10
N ASN A 200 10.67 16.10 22.04
CA ASN A 200 10.47 15.28 23.23
C ASN A 200 11.63 14.35 23.54
N TYR A 201 12.34 13.86 22.52
CA TYR A 201 13.48 12.98 22.73
C TYR A 201 14.83 13.68 22.65
N ARG A 202 14.94 14.75 21.86
CA ARG A 202 16.18 15.53 21.77
C ARG A 202 16.17 16.78 22.61
N GLY A 203 15.00 17.25 23.10
CA GLY A 203 14.87 18.45 23.91
C GLY A 203 15.17 19.75 23.20
N ASN A 204 15.03 19.77 21.88
CA ASN A 204 15.26 20.94 21.03
C ASN A 204 13.98 21.79 20.90
N ASP A 205 14.11 23.04 20.48
CA ASP A 205 12.96 23.88 20.15
C ASP A 205 12.44 23.50 18.73
N ALA A 206 11.12 23.40 18.57
CA ALA A 206 10.50 23.20 17.25
C ALA A 206 10.85 24.28 16.24
N ALA A 207 11.14 25.51 16.69
CA ALA A 207 11.55 26.61 15.82
C ALA A 207 12.92 26.36 15.15
N ASP A 208 13.72 25.46 15.68
CA ASP A 208 15.02 25.07 15.10
C ASP A 208 14.90 23.91 14.11
N LEU A 209 13.69 23.34 13.92
CA LEU A 209 13.43 22.30 12.95
C LEU A 209 12.94 22.91 11.62
N THR A 210 13.70 22.68 10.57
CA THR A 210 13.28 22.98 9.18
C THR A 210 12.88 21.70 8.50
N PHE A 211 11.64 21.64 7.99
CA PHE A 211 11.13 20.50 7.21
C PHE A 211 10.63 21.05 5.87
N ALA A 212 11.35 20.78 4.81
CA ALA A 212 11.06 21.31 3.49
C ALA A 212 10.64 20.18 2.53
N VAL A 213 9.66 20.47 1.68
CA VAL A 213 9.11 19.52 0.71
C VAL A 213 9.29 20.05 -0.69
N ASN A 214 9.83 19.23 -1.59
CA ASN A 214 9.80 19.45 -3.03
C ASN A 214 9.01 18.34 -3.71
N TRP A 215 7.97 18.73 -4.42
CA TRP A 215 7.10 17.83 -5.19
C TRP A 215 7.67 17.67 -6.59
N ILE A 216 7.98 16.41 -6.99
CA ILE A 216 8.54 16.15 -8.33
C ILE A 216 7.50 16.13 -9.45
N GLY A 217 6.23 15.89 -9.14
CA GLY A 217 5.10 15.97 -10.07
C GLY A 217 4.56 14.62 -10.55
N PHE A 218 5.15 13.51 -10.14
CA PHE A 218 4.67 12.15 -10.34
C PHE A 218 5.25 11.22 -9.29
N TRP A 219 4.86 9.96 -9.27
CA TRP A 219 5.29 8.94 -8.31
C TRP A 219 6.79 8.61 -8.40
N PHE A 220 7.37 8.74 -9.58
CA PHE A 220 8.78 8.51 -9.88
C PHE A 220 9.28 9.45 -10.99
N ASN A 221 10.55 9.37 -11.32
CA ASN A 221 11.16 10.23 -12.34
C ASN A 221 10.64 9.89 -13.75
N ILE A 222 10.00 10.86 -14.41
CA ILE A 222 9.68 10.80 -15.84
C ILE A 222 10.49 11.91 -16.53
N PRO A 223 11.56 11.57 -17.29
CA PRO A 223 12.43 12.54 -17.92
C PRO A 223 11.67 13.56 -18.80
N GLY A 224 11.86 14.84 -18.53
CA GLY A 224 11.21 15.93 -19.26
C GLY A 224 9.78 16.24 -18.82
N VAL A 225 9.22 15.49 -17.86
CA VAL A 225 7.87 15.72 -17.29
C VAL A 225 7.99 16.12 -15.81
N THR A 226 8.73 15.35 -15.02
CA THR A 226 8.93 15.59 -13.59
C THR A 226 10.20 16.40 -13.31
N LEU A 227 10.31 16.92 -12.09
CA LEU A 227 11.62 17.29 -11.56
C LEU A 227 12.44 16.00 -11.35
N ASP A 228 13.74 16.07 -11.62
CA ASP A 228 14.64 14.96 -11.37
C ASP A 228 14.87 14.77 -9.85
N PRO A 229 14.46 13.66 -9.24
CA PRO A 229 14.60 13.43 -7.80
C PRO A 229 16.07 13.38 -7.34
N THR A 230 17.02 13.04 -8.23
CA THR A 230 18.44 13.11 -7.94
C THR A 230 18.89 14.56 -7.77
N LEU A 231 18.45 15.47 -8.64
CA LEU A 231 18.73 16.90 -8.51
C LEU A 231 18.07 17.49 -7.28
N VAL A 232 16.77 17.17 -7.04
CA VAL A 232 16.03 17.64 -5.86
C VAL A 232 16.72 17.19 -4.57
N SER A 233 17.20 15.95 -4.51
CA SER A 233 17.93 15.42 -3.35
C SER A 233 19.26 16.16 -3.11
N ASN A 234 20.01 16.44 -4.17
CA ASN A 234 21.25 17.23 -4.08
C ASN A 234 20.95 18.67 -3.64
N ASP A 235 19.93 19.31 -4.19
CA ASP A 235 19.55 20.69 -3.84
C ASP A 235 19.17 20.80 -2.35
N PHE A 236 18.51 19.81 -1.77
CA PHE A 236 18.25 19.77 -0.33
C PHE A 236 19.54 19.71 0.49
N ILE A 237 20.46 18.83 0.12
CA ILE A 237 21.74 18.67 0.85
C ILE A 237 22.58 19.95 0.69
N ASP A 238 22.67 20.53 -0.50
CA ASP A 238 23.37 21.79 -0.76
C ASP A 238 22.72 22.97 -0.02
N GLY A 239 21.42 22.89 0.25
CA GLY A 239 20.63 23.82 1.06
C GLY A 239 20.79 23.62 2.57
N GLY A 240 21.56 22.62 3.03
CA GLY A 240 21.88 22.37 4.43
C GLY A 240 21.05 21.27 5.09
N ALA A 241 20.22 20.55 4.35
CA ALA A 241 19.56 19.34 4.89
C ALA A 241 20.60 18.23 5.09
N ASP A 242 20.62 17.63 6.27
CA ASP A 242 21.50 16.49 6.57
C ASP A 242 20.71 15.16 6.65
N VAL A 243 19.38 15.20 6.50
CA VAL A 243 18.56 14.00 6.35
C VAL A 243 17.52 14.21 5.24
N LEU A 244 17.36 13.20 4.39
CA LEU A 244 16.33 13.13 3.37
C LEU A 244 15.26 12.08 3.75
N ILE A 245 14.00 12.38 3.46
CA ILE A 245 12.90 11.41 3.53
C ILE A 245 12.32 11.26 2.12
N SER A 246 12.19 10.03 1.64
CA SER A 246 11.52 9.74 0.38
C SER A 246 10.00 9.64 0.57
N GLY A 247 9.26 10.19 -0.38
CA GLY A 247 7.83 9.96 -0.57
C GLY A 247 7.53 9.45 -1.99
N ILE A 248 8.56 9.14 -2.77
CA ILE A 248 8.46 8.63 -4.15
C ILE A 248 8.71 7.12 -4.19
N ASP A 249 8.23 6.47 -5.24
CA ASP A 249 8.26 5.00 -5.41
C ASP A 249 9.65 4.42 -5.63
N THR A 250 10.68 5.25 -5.65
CA THR A 250 12.06 4.87 -6.03
C THR A 250 13.09 5.38 -5.03
N THR A 251 14.32 4.87 -5.09
CA THR A 251 15.33 5.02 -4.03
C THR A 251 16.36 6.13 -4.27
N GLU A 252 16.09 7.11 -5.16
CA GLU A 252 17.07 8.16 -5.51
C GLU A 252 17.53 8.97 -4.29
N ALA A 253 16.64 9.34 -3.38
CA ALA A 253 17.01 10.10 -2.19
C ALA A 253 18.06 9.35 -1.33
N LEU A 254 17.88 8.05 -1.14
CA LEU A 254 18.84 7.21 -0.42
C LEU A 254 20.13 7.04 -1.20
N THR A 255 20.05 6.82 -2.51
CA THR A 255 21.22 6.65 -3.39
C THR A 255 22.07 7.91 -3.38
N VAL A 256 21.46 9.09 -3.46
CA VAL A 256 22.17 10.39 -3.38
C VAL A 256 22.81 10.56 -2.01
N ALA A 257 22.10 10.28 -0.91
CA ALA A 257 22.65 10.34 0.43
C ALA A 257 23.87 9.44 0.58
N GLY A 258 23.84 8.20 0.05
CA GLY A 258 24.98 7.28 0.04
C GLY A 258 26.17 7.82 -0.75
N GLN A 259 25.94 8.40 -1.94
CA GLN A 259 27.00 9.02 -2.75
C GLN A 259 27.66 10.23 -2.04
N ARG A 260 26.85 11.10 -1.43
CA ARG A 260 27.32 12.28 -0.68
C ARG A 260 28.10 11.84 0.58
N ALA A 261 27.60 10.82 1.30
CA ALA A 261 28.32 10.27 2.45
C ALA A 261 29.67 9.65 2.06
N ALA A 262 29.73 8.91 0.95
CA ALA A 262 30.98 8.39 0.40
C ALA A 262 31.96 9.50 0.00
N ALA A 263 31.49 10.69 -0.34
CA ALA A 263 32.27 11.90 -0.58
C ALA A 263 32.72 12.61 0.71
N GLY A 264 32.32 12.13 1.89
CA GLY A 264 32.72 12.63 3.20
C GLY A 264 31.74 13.60 3.85
N GLU A 265 30.53 13.74 3.34
CA GLU A 265 29.47 14.55 3.95
C GLU A 265 28.71 13.75 5.02
N THR A 266 28.15 14.45 6.01
CA THR A 266 27.32 13.84 7.05
C THR A 266 25.86 13.95 6.61
N VAL A 267 25.38 12.92 5.93
CA VAL A 267 24.01 12.84 5.42
C VAL A 267 23.44 11.45 5.62
N ALA A 268 22.12 11.35 5.76
CA ALA A 268 21.39 10.10 5.89
C ALA A 268 20.04 10.19 5.16
N ALA A 269 19.36 9.06 4.98
CA ALA A 269 18.03 9.07 4.36
C ALA A 269 17.11 7.96 4.89
N VAL A 270 15.83 8.20 4.72
CA VAL A 270 14.75 7.23 4.93
C VAL A 270 14.09 6.99 3.57
N PRO A 271 14.33 5.85 2.91
CA PRO A 271 13.61 5.43 1.71
C PRO A 271 12.15 5.06 2.02
N TYR A 272 11.43 4.52 1.05
CA TYR A 272 9.99 4.32 1.17
C TYR A 272 9.51 3.07 0.42
N ASP A 273 8.28 2.63 0.74
CA ASP A 273 7.43 1.62 0.12
C ASP A 273 7.87 0.17 0.27
N TYR A 274 9.13 -0.14 0.11
CA TYR A 274 9.62 -1.50 -0.04
C TYR A 274 10.54 -1.94 1.12
N VAL A 275 10.29 -3.12 1.67
CA VAL A 275 11.02 -3.66 2.82
C VAL A 275 12.54 -3.71 2.63
N GLY A 276 13.01 -3.98 1.40
CA GLY A 276 14.43 -4.07 1.02
C GLY A 276 15.05 -2.76 0.52
N ALA A 277 14.36 -1.61 0.61
CA ALA A 277 14.84 -0.35 0.03
C ALA A 277 16.20 0.12 0.60
N CYS A 278 16.51 -0.21 1.87
CA CYS A 278 17.79 0.11 2.50
C CYS A 278 19.01 -0.51 1.81
N ASP A 279 18.85 -1.57 1.02
CA ASP A 279 19.96 -2.24 0.32
C ASP A 279 20.67 -1.32 -0.70
N SER A 280 20.03 -0.22 -1.10
CA SER A 280 20.59 0.74 -2.06
C SER A 280 21.77 1.54 -1.48
N ALA A 281 21.77 1.86 -0.17
CA ALA A 281 22.86 2.48 0.57
C ALA A 281 22.68 2.23 2.08
N PRO A 282 22.98 1.03 2.58
CA PRO A 282 22.63 0.62 3.93
C PRO A 282 23.29 1.46 5.03
N GLU A 283 24.52 1.96 4.80
CA GLU A 283 25.29 2.72 5.79
C GLU A 283 24.67 4.07 6.17
N VAL A 284 23.81 4.64 5.32
CA VAL A 284 23.11 5.92 5.55
C VAL A 284 21.59 5.74 5.66
N CYS A 285 21.09 4.50 5.55
CA CYS A 285 19.68 4.21 5.68
C CYS A 285 19.25 4.20 7.15
N LEU A 286 18.30 5.07 7.53
CA LEU A 286 17.77 5.15 8.90
C LEU A 286 16.62 4.19 9.15
N GLY A 287 16.09 3.58 8.12
CA GLY A 287 14.97 2.66 8.17
C GLY A 287 14.04 2.88 6.99
N THR A 288 13.09 1.97 6.84
CA THR A 288 12.13 2.01 5.73
C THR A 288 10.73 1.77 6.26
N PRO A 289 9.82 2.75 6.15
CA PRO A 289 8.39 2.46 6.20
C PRO A 289 8.00 1.72 4.92
N TRP A 290 7.32 0.59 5.06
CA TRP A 290 7.02 -0.27 3.92
C TRP A 290 5.58 -0.77 3.95
N PHE A 291 5.03 -0.98 2.77
CA PHE A 291 3.73 -1.61 2.58
C PHE A 291 3.89 -3.13 2.48
N ASN A 292 3.00 -3.84 3.13
CA ASN A 292 2.81 -5.28 2.99
C ASN A 292 1.41 -5.57 2.44
N TRP A 293 1.32 -5.73 1.15
CA TRP A 293 0.07 -6.02 0.46
C TRP A 293 -0.33 -7.50 0.56
N GLY A 294 0.62 -8.37 0.90
CA GLY A 294 0.47 -9.83 0.89
C GLY A 294 -0.74 -10.34 1.65
N PRO A 295 -0.92 -10.02 2.95
CA PRO A 295 -2.06 -10.52 3.73
C PRO A 295 -3.41 -10.13 3.13
N ALA A 296 -3.61 -8.86 2.77
CA ALA A 296 -4.87 -8.39 2.19
C ALA A 296 -5.14 -8.99 0.81
N TYR A 297 -4.13 -9.07 -0.05
CA TYR A 297 -4.28 -9.64 -1.38
C TYR A 297 -4.55 -11.14 -1.34
N LEU A 298 -3.92 -11.86 -0.40
CA LEU A 298 -4.17 -13.28 -0.18
C LEU A 298 -5.61 -13.54 0.28
N GLU A 299 -6.13 -12.73 1.23
CA GLU A 299 -7.52 -12.82 1.69
C GLU A 299 -8.51 -12.56 0.55
N ILE A 300 -8.25 -11.52 -0.26
CA ILE A 300 -9.08 -11.20 -1.42
C ILE A 300 -9.07 -12.35 -2.44
N ALA A 301 -7.89 -12.85 -2.81
CA ALA A 301 -7.76 -13.96 -3.75
C ALA A 301 -8.47 -15.23 -3.25
N GLN A 302 -8.37 -15.53 -1.94
CA GLN A 302 -9.10 -16.64 -1.32
C GLN A 302 -10.62 -16.42 -1.38
N SER A 303 -11.09 -15.19 -1.13
CA SER A 303 -12.53 -14.87 -1.20
C SER A 303 -13.10 -15.04 -2.62
N VAL A 304 -12.31 -14.80 -3.66
CA VAL A 304 -12.69 -15.07 -5.05
C VAL A 304 -12.80 -16.57 -5.31
N ILE A 305 -11.85 -17.37 -4.83
CA ILE A 305 -11.89 -18.84 -4.92
C ILE A 305 -13.13 -19.39 -4.22
N ASP A 306 -13.45 -18.85 -3.04
CA ASP A 306 -14.60 -19.30 -2.22
C ASP A 306 -15.95 -18.76 -2.74
N GLY A 307 -15.96 -17.87 -3.73
CA GLY A 307 -17.16 -17.22 -4.24
C GLY A 307 -17.83 -16.27 -3.23
N THR A 308 -17.05 -15.70 -2.33
CA THR A 308 -17.51 -14.80 -1.23
C THR A 308 -17.00 -13.38 -1.36
N PHE A 309 -16.33 -13.06 -2.48
CA PHE A 309 -15.81 -11.71 -2.72
C PHE A 309 -16.89 -10.64 -2.57
N THR A 310 -16.54 -9.57 -1.87
CA THR A 310 -17.31 -8.34 -1.77
C THR A 310 -16.40 -7.15 -2.05
N ALA A 311 -16.88 -6.19 -2.84
CA ALA A 311 -16.16 -4.95 -3.08
C ALA A 311 -16.33 -4.04 -1.87
N ASP A 312 -15.33 -4.00 -1.00
CA ASP A 312 -15.27 -3.17 0.19
C ASP A 312 -14.02 -2.27 0.18
N PHE A 313 -13.98 -1.33 1.11
CA PHE A 313 -12.83 -0.47 1.35
C PHE A 313 -12.04 -1.01 2.54
N GLN A 314 -10.86 -1.54 2.28
CA GLN A 314 -9.94 -2.02 3.31
C GLN A 314 -8.93 -0.92 3.65
N TRP A 315 -8.89 -0.54 4.92
CA TRP A 315 -7.96 0.44 5.49
C TRP A 315 -7.18 -0.24 6.61
N ASN A 316 -6.00 -0.78 6.26
CA ASN A 316 -5.29 -1.75 7.07
C ASN A 316 -4.09 -1.12 7.79
N GLY A 317 -4.02 -1.27 9.11
CA GLY A 317 -2.97 -0.72 9.95
C GLY A 317 -1.78 -1.64 10.20
N PRO A 318 -0.81 -1.15 10.99
CA PRO A 318 0.27 -1.97 11.51
C PRO A 318 -0.25 -3.08 12.45
N ASP A 319 0.40 -4.24 12.42
CA ASP A 319 0.29 -5.18 13.54
C ASP A 319 1.11 -4.65 14.73
N TRP A 320 0.45 -4.01 15.67
CA TRP A 320 1.13 -3.41 16.81
C TRP A 320 1.75 -4.41 17.78
N ALA A 321 1.44 -5.72 17.66
CA ALA A 321 2.13 -6.77 18.43
C ALA A 321 3.53 -7.04 17.85
N ASP A 322 3.67 -6.98 16.54
CA ASP A 322 4.93 -7.04 15.80
C ASP A 322 4.79 -6.30 14.47
N ILE A 323 5.19 -5.04 14.47
CA ILE A 323 5.05 -4.14 13.30
C ILE A 323 5.75 -4.66 12.03
N ASN A 324 6.63 -5.64 12.14
CA ASN A 324 7.35 -6.23 11.01
C ASN A 324 6.95 -7.70 10.74
N ASN A 325 5.87 -8.19 11.36
CA ASN A 325 5.32 -9.51 11.05
C ASN A 325 4.74 -9.52 9.63
N ALA A 326 5.44 -10.18 8.70
CA ALA A 326 5.06 -10.24 7.30
C ALA A 326 3.71 -10.96 7.05
N ASP A 327 3.25 -11.78 8.00
CA ASP A 327 2.00 -12.52 7.84
C ASP A 327 0.76 -11.69 8.23
N THR A 328 0.93 -10.61 9.00
CA THR A 328 -0.21 -9.90 9.62
C THR A 328 -0.18 -8.39 9.46
N THR A 329 1.00 -7.76 9.43
CA THR A 329 1.08 -6.30 9.30
C THR A 329 0.74 -5.85 7.87
N ALA A 330 0.00 -4.75 7.72
CA ALA A 330 -0.15 -4.08 6.44
C ALA A 330 0.89 -2.97 6.24
N ILE A 331 1.37 -2.39 7.33
CA ILE A 331 2.38 -1.34 7.37
C ILE A 331 3.48 -1.75 8.35
N GLY A 332 4.72 -1.75 7.89
CA GLY A 332 5.87 -2.03 8.72
C GLY A 332 6.87 -0.88 8.75
N PHE A 333 7.84 -1.01 9.65
CA PHE A 333 9.02 -0.14 9.69
C PHE A 333 10.26 -0.96 10.04
N ILE A 334 11.11 -1.20 9.05
CA ILE A 334 12.41 -1.82 9.28
C ILE A 334 13.42 -0.74 9.68
N GLN A 335 13.98 -0.86 10.89
CA GLN A 335 15.09 0.01 11.32
C GLN A 335 16.32 -0.24 10.46
N GLY A 336 16.91 0.83 9.94
CA GLY A 336 18.07 0.75 9.05
C GLY A 336 19.41 0.68 9.80
N PRO A 337 20.44 0.09 9.17
CA PRO A 337 21.76 0.00 9.78
C PRO A 337 22.47 1.35 9.94
N GLY A 338 21.97 2.41 9.30
CA GLY A 338 22.43 3.77 9.51
C GLY A 338 22.08 4.35 10.89
N LEU A 339 21.10 3.79 11.64
CA LEU A 339 20.80 4.20 13.01
C LEU A 339 21.90 3.72 13.99
N THR A 340 22.24 4.55 14.97
CA THR A 340 22.96 4.07 16.16
C THR A 340 22.05 3.22 17.04
N ALA A 341 22.63 2.43 17.95
CA ALA A 341 21.87 1.62 18.88
C ALA A 341 20.95 2.45 19.78
N ASP A 342 21.38 3.64 20.19
CA ASP A 342 20.58 4.55 21.03
C ASP A 342 19.41 5.16 20.23
N GLU A 343 19.66 5.56 19.01
CA GLU A 343 18.58 6.05 18.11
C GLU A 343 17.57 4.95 17.81
N GLY A 344 18.02 3.71 17.50
CA GLY A 344 17.14 2.58 17.29
C GLY A 344 16.29 2.25 18.52
N THR A 345 16.87 2.34 19.72
CA THR A 345 16.10 2.20 20.98
C THR A 345 15.04 3.27 21.11
N THR A 346 15.37 4.52 20.76
CA THR A 346 14.43 5.64 20.85
C THR A 346 13.32 5.53 19.79
N VAL A 347 13.65 5.08 18.56
CA VAL A 347 12.65 4.76 17.53
C VAL A 347 11.70 3.68 18.03
N GLN A 348 12.20 2.64 18.71
CA GLN A 348 11.33 1.60 19.28
C GLN A 348 10.40 2.17 20.35
N GLN A 349 10.88 3.05 21.25
CA GLN A 349 10.04 3.72 22.24
C GLN A 349 8.94 4.57 21.58
N PHE A 350 9.24 5.20 20.45
CA PHE A 350 8.24 5.95 19.68
C PHE A 350 7.18 5.02 19.07
N ILE A 351 7.60 3.88 18.50
CA ILE A 351 6.69 2.84 17.98
C ILE A 351 5.79 2.31 19.10
N ASP A 352 6.36 1.98 20.26
CA ASP A 352 5.62 1.48 21.43
C ASP A 352 4.57 2.51 21.91
N GLY A 353 4.91 3.81 21.87
CA GLY A 353 3.99 4.89 22.22
C GLY A 353 2.87 5.10 21.21
N LEU A 354 3.11 4.86 19.91
CA LEU A 354 2.04 4.84 18.89
C LEU A 354 1.13 3.62 19.11
N ALA A 355 1.72 2.46 19.40
CA ALA A 355 1.02 1.19 19.61
C ALA A 355 0.07 1.23 20.82
N ASP A 356 0.49 1.79 21.95
CA ASP A 356 -0.31 1.87 23.16
C ASP A 356 -1.21 3.13 23.24
N GLY A 357 -1.12 4.01 22.24
CA GLY A 357 -1.91 5.24 22.13
C GLY A 357 -1.45 6.38 23.07
N SER A 358 -0.32 6.23 23.79
CA SER A 358 0.27 7.31 24.59
C SER A 358 0.83 8.44 23.72
N ILE A 359 1.15 8.14 22.47
CA ILE A 359 1.51 9.10 21.43
C ILE A 359 0.40 9.10 20.37
N ASN A 360 -0.30 10.23 20.24
CA ASN A 360 -1.30 10.47 19.21
C ASN A 360 -1.02 11.82 18.54
N LEU A 361 -0.41 11.80 17.35
CA LEU A 361 0.04 13.00 16.65
C LEU A 361 -1.06 13.65 15.79
N TRP A 362 -2.15 12.95 15.50
CA TRP A 362 -3.32 13.48 14.82
C TRP A 362 -4.33 14.13 15.74
N GLN A 363 -3.95 14.37 16.99
CA GLN A 363 -4.78 15.08 17.95
C GLN A 363 -4.63 16.60 17.77
N GLY A 364 -5.76 17.27 17.58
CA GLY A 364 -5.79 18.72 17.38
C GLY A 364 -5.50 19.55 18.65
N PRO A 365 -5.28 20.89 18.51
CA PRO A 365 -5.39 21.59 17.23
C PRO A 365 -4.18 21.38 16.33
N LEU A 366 -4.42 21.03 15.05
CA LEU A 366 -3.42 21.03 13.99
C LEU A 366 -3.70 22.21 13.09
N ASN A 367 -2.73 23.09 12.92
CA ASN A 367 -2.87 24.30 12.13
C ASN A 367 -2.03 24.20 10.85
N TYR A 368 -2.45 24.89 9.81
CA TYR A 368 -1.61 25.14 8.64
C TYR A 368 -0.43 26.05 9.00
N GLN A 369 0.54 26.15 8.12
CA GLN A 369 1.76 26.94 8.34
C GLN A 369 1.50 28.42 8.56
N ASP A 370 0.39 28.94 8.09
CA ASP A 370 -0.08 30.31 8.23
C ASP A 370 -1.01 30.55 9.43
N GLY A 371 -1.23 29.54 10.25
CA GLY A 371 -1.99 29.58 11.52
C GLY A 371 -3.39 29.00 11.46
#